data_e1cc0fdbb0d03fef85edb19009b1b6d7
#
_entry.id   e1cc0fdbb0d03fef85edb19009b1b6d7
#
_cell.length_a   1.000
_cell.length_b   1.000
_cell.length_c   1.000
_cell.angle_alpha   90.00
_cell.angle_beta   90.00
_cell.angle_gamma   90.00
#
_symmetry.space_group_name_H-M   'P 1'
#
loop_
_entity.id
_entity.type
_entity.pdbx_description
1 polymer ?
#
loop_
_entity_poly.entity_id
_entity_poly.type
_entity_poly.pdbx_seq_one_letter_code
_entity_poly.pdbx_strand_id
1 'polypeptide(L)'
;MPASAPHRVVIVAFPGVELLDVTGPAEVFSVATRVAGTSHAGHPDHADHADHPDHPGYVVRIATADGGPVTTSSGIRLLADLSLDEVRGRVDTLLVAGAVDLVGDGVEPVIDSEVTDWLREAAPTARRTGSICAGAHLLAAAGLLDGLSATTHWLTAARLAADHPRVAVDPDPIFIRSGSVWTCAGVTSGLDMALAMVAEDHGQALALATARMMVMYVKRSGGQSQFSVPLSAPATSGDRIDDLRVWIAGHLTEDLTAEALAARLHLSVRHFSRLFRQRTHGTPAAYVESARLEAARRLLEESDGSLPDIAAVSGLGSVETLHRSFQRRLGTTPAEYRRRFR
;
A
#
# COMPACT_ATOMS: atom_id res chain seq x y z
N MET A 1 -21.62 29.63 -3.48
CA MET A 1 -22.05 28.26 -3.16
C MET A 1 -21.68 28.00 -1.70
N PRO A 2 -22.50 27.35 -0.90
CA PRO A 2 -22.10 27.04 0.47
C PRO A 2 -20.80 26.22 0.42
N ALA A 3 -19.84 26.54 1.28
CA ALA A 3 -18.59 25.82 1.41
C ALA A 3 -18.88 24.35 1.71
N SER A 4 -18.17 23.45 1.04
CA SER A 4 -18.28 22.02 1.29
C SER A 4 -17.70 21.73 2.67
N ALA A 5 -18.45 21.06 3.53
CA ALA A 5 -17.93 20.65 4.85
C ALA A 5 -16.68 19.77 4.67
N PRO A 6 -15.69 19.86 5.57
CA PRO A 6 -14.48 19.04 5.50
C PRO A 6 -14.82 17.55 5.60
N HIS A 7 -14.04 16.73 4.91
CA HIS A 7 -14.16 15.27 4.98
C HIS A 7 -13.72 14.77 6.36
N ARG A 8 -14.60 14.06 7.05
CA ARG A 8 -14.28 13.47 8.34
C ARG A 8 -13.59 12.12 8.18
N VAL A 9 -12.35 12.03 8.67
CA VAL A 9 -11.55 10.80 8.69
C VAL A 9 -11.45 10.30 10.14
N VAL A 10 -11.81 9.05 10.36
CA VAL A 10 -11.64 8.37 11.64
C VAL A 10 -10.66 7.23 11.45
N ILE A 11 -9.60 7.18 12.25
CA ILE A 11 -8.60 6.12 12.26
C ILE A 11 -8.74 5.37 13.58
N VAL A 12 -9.13 4.10 13.49
CA VAL A 12 -9.30 3.24 14.66
C VAL A 12 -7.96 2.64 15.04
N ALA A 13 -7.58 2.80 16.30
CA ALA A 13 -6.38 2.26 16.89
C ALA A 13 -6.72 1.43 18.14
N PHE A 14 -5.93 0.43 18.42
CA PHE A 14 -6.04 -0.45 19.58
C PHE A 14 -4.64 -0.86 20.06
N PRO A 15 -4.48 -1.47 21.25
CA PRO A 15 -3.17 -1.83 21.77
C PRO A 15 -2.36 -2.70 20.78
N GLY A 16 -1.08 -2.35 20.57
CA GLY A 16 -0.17 -3.07 19.68
C GLY A 16 -0.21 -2.62 18.22
N VAL A 17 -1.06 -1.67 17.80
CA VAL A 17 -1.07 -1.18 16.41
C VAL A 17 0.30 -0.67 15.97
N GLU A 18 0.61 -0.85 14.69
CA GLU A 18 1.77 -0.20 14.06
C GLU A 18 1.61 1.32 14.06
N LEU A 19 2.58 2.03 14.66
CA LEU A 19 2.52 3.48 14.78
C LEU A 19 2.29 4.19 13.44
N LEU A 20 3.01 3.77 12.41
CA LEU A 20 2.93 4.41 11.10
C LEU A 20 1.60 4.11 10.38
N ASP A 21 0.93 3.02 10.70
CA ASP A 21 -0.40 2.70 10.16
C ASP A 21 -1.46 3.72 10.61
N VAL A 22 -1.25 4.34 11.77
CA VAL A 22 -2.13 5.41 12.29
C VAL A 22 -1.63 6.78 11.82
N THR A 23 -0.36 7.08 12.09
CA THR A 23 0.19 8.43 11.88
C THR A 23 0.46 8.76 10.42
N GLY A 24 0.80 7.77 9.59
CA GLY A 24 1.07 7.97 8.18
C GLY A 24 -0.12 8.54 7.40
N PRO A 25 -1.26 7.84 7.35
CA PRO A 25 -2.48 8.37 6.71
C PRO A 25 -2.98 9.66 7.36
N ALA A 26 -2.89 9.79 8.69
CA ALA A 26 -3.27 11.01 9.40
C ALA A 26 -2.48 12.22 8.88
N GLU A 27 -1.17 12.07 8.72
CA GLU A 27 -0.31 13.14 8.20
C GLU A 27 -0.62 13.46 6.73
N VAL A 28 -0.89 12.46 5.88
CA VAL A 28 -1.29 12.69 4.48
C VAL A 28 -2.53 13.58 4.40
N PHE A 29 -3.58 13.27 5.14
CA PHE A 29 -4.81 14.05 5.14
C PHE A 29 -4.61 15.44 5.76
N SER A 30 -3.81 15.55 6.82
CA SER A 30 -3.45 16.82 7.44
C SER A 30 -2.66 17.72 6.48
N VAL A 31 -1.65 17.18 5.80
CA VAL A 31 -0.85 17.93 4.81
C VAL A 31 -1.73 18.33 3.62
N ALA A 32 -2.61 17.45 3.13
CA ALA A 32 -3.55 17.78 2.06
C ALA A 32 -4.43 18.99 2.41
N THR A 33 -4.90 19.05 3.65
CA THR A 33 -5.68 20.19 4.15
C THR A 33 -4.86 21.48 4.17
N ARG A 34 -3.62 21.44 4.67
CA ARG A 34 -2.72 22.61 4.66
C ARG A 34 -2.40 23.11 3.25
N VAL A 35 -2.11 22.19 2.34
CA VAL A 35 -1.80 22.51 0.93
C VAL A 35 -3.02 23.11 0.23
N ALA A 36 -4.23 22.59 0.46
CA ALA A 36 -5.47 23.16 -0.09
C ALA A 36 -5.68 24.59 0.41
N GLY A 37 -5.44 24.86 1.70
CA GLY A 37 -5.54 26.19 2.30
C GLY A 37 -4.56 27.20 1.69
N THR A 38 -3.31 26.81 1.44
CA THR A 38 -2.30 27.71 0.85
C THR A 38 -2.58 28.07 -0.60
N SER A 39 -3.22 27.19 -1.37
CA SER A 39 -3.57 27.44 -2.78
C SER A 39 -4.62 28.53 -2.94
N HIS A 40 -5.38 28.86 -1.88
CA HIS A 40 -6.38 29.93 -1.87
C HIS A 40 -5.87 31.23 -1.21
N ALA A 41 -4.73 31.18 -0.53
CA ALA A 41 -4.14 32.33 0.17
C ALA A 41 -3.29 33.20 -0.76
N GLY A 42 -3.94 33.81 -1.75
CA GLY A 42 -3.38 34.97 -2.47
C GLY A 42 -3.40 36.26 -1.63
N HIS A 43 -3.66 36.23 -0.32
CA HIS A 43 -3.67 37.37 0.60
C HIS A 43 -2.96 37.06 1.93
N PRO A 44 -2.11 38.01 2.44
CA PRO A 44 -1.14 37.78 3.52
C PRO A 44 -1.67 37.79 4.96
N ASP A 45 -2.97 37.80 5.23
CA ASP A 45 -3.50 38.14 6.58
C ASP A 45 -4.13 36.98 7.39
N HIS A 46 -3.84 35.71 7.10
CA HIS A 46 -4.48 34.62 7.87
C HIS A 46 -3.51 33.55 8.36
N ALA A 47 -3.01 33.76 9.59
CA ALA A 47 -2.07 32.84 10.27
C ALA A 47 -2.72 31.82 11.23
N ASP A 48 -4.07 31.70 11.28
CA ASP A 48 -4.79 30.80 12.22
C ASP A 48 -5.85 29.97 11.46
N HIS A 49 -5.49 28.81 10.87
CA HIS A 49 -6.35 28.17 9.86
C HIS A 49 -6.67 26.69 10.06
N ALA A 50 -6.60 26.17 11.28
CA ALA A 50 -7.07 24.80 11.55
C ALA A 50 -8.59 24.63 11.56
N ASP A 51 -9.38 25.72 11.72
CA ASP A 51 -10.82 25.69 11.95
C ASP A 51 -11.66 26.55 10.97
N HIS A 52 -11.15 26.91 9.78
CA HIS A 52 -11.97 27.69 8.82
C HIS A 52 -12.93 26.79 8.02
N PRO A 53 -14.25 26.99 8.10
CA PRO A 53 -15.28 26.15 7.46
C PRO A 53 -15.32 26.24 5.94
N ASP A 54 -14.54 27.10 5.30
CA ASP A 54 -14.59 27.37 3.87
C ASP A 54 -13.55 26.62 3.03
N HIS A 55 -12.68 25.79 3.63
CA HIS A 55 -11.66 25.04 2.87
C HIS A 55 -12.03 23.55 2.72
N PRO A 56 -12.03 23.02 1.47
CA PRO A 56 -12.16 21.59 1.27
C PRO A 56 -10.93 20.88 1.85
N GLY A 57 -11.05 20.32 3.00
CA GLY A 57 -9.97 19.62 3.71
C GLY A 57 -10.48 18.42 4.47
N TYR A 58 -9.65 17.94 5.36
CA TYR A 58 -9.93 16.77 6.19
C TYR A 58 -9.88 17.14 7.67
N VAL A 59 -10.82 16.60 8.43
CA VAL A 59 -10.75 16.54 9.90
C VAL A 59 -10.44 15.10 10.29
N VAL A 60 -9.24 14.89 10.80
CA VAL A 60 -8.76 13.56 11.21
C VAL A 60 -8.95 13.40 12.72
N ARG A 61 -9.47 12.24 13.13
CA ARG A 61 -9.62 11.84 14.53
C ARG A 61 -9.13 10.42 14.72
N ILE A 62 -8.42 10.18 15.82
CA ILE A 62 -8.04 8.83 16.27
C ILE A 62 -9.11 8.37 17.26
N ALA A 63 -9.64 7.16 17.04
CA ALA A 63 -10.60 6.54 17.93
C ALA A 63 -10.04 5.24 18.52
N THR A 64 -10.25 5.04 19.83
CA THR A 64 -9.92 3.80 20.55
C THR A 64 -11.17 3.29 21.28
N ALA A 65 -11.15 2.07 21.76
CA ALA A 65 -12.31 1.45 22.40
C ALA A 65 -12.96 2.36 23.44
N ASP A 66 -12.19 2.84 24.40
CA ASP A 66 -12.64 3.64 25.54
C ASP A 66 -12.27 5.15 25.48
N GLY A 67 -11.66 5.60 24.37
CA GLY A 67 -11.11 6.95 24.24
C GLY A 67 -9.78 7.15 24.99
N GLY A 68 -9.26 6.09 25.61
CA GLY A 68 -7.99 6.11 26.33
C GLY A 68 -6.77 6.00 25.41
N PRO A 69 -5.56 6.23 25.98
CA PRO A 69 -4.32 6.08 25.22
C PRO A 69 -4.01 4.62 24.92
N VAL A 70 -3.52 4.34 23.72
CA VAL A 70 -3.03 3.01 23.34
C VAL A 70 -1.51 3.01 23.17
N THR A 71 -0.87 1.90 23.55
CA THR A 71 0.55 1.68 23.33
C THR A 71 0.72 0.96 22.00
N THR A 72 1.53 1.51 21.11
CA THR A 72 1.82 0.94 19.78
C THR A 72 2.88 -0.15 19.85
N SER A 73 3.12 -0.87 18.75
CA SER A 73 4.19 -1.86 18.59
C SER A 73 5.59 -1.30 18.91
N SER A 74 5.82 -0.01 18.63
CA SER A 74 7.07 0.69 18.93
C SER A 74 7.21 1.18 20.40
N GLY A 75 6.20 0.92 21.25
CA GLY A 75 6.17 1.39 22.66
C GLY A 75 5.76 2.86 22.84
N ILE A 76 5.51 3.58 21.74
CA ILE A 76 4.99 4.96 21.80
C ILE A 76 3.50 4.91 22.13
N ARG A 77 3.06 5.81 23.01
CA ARG A 77 1.63 5.95 23.33
C ARG A 77 0.97 6.99 22.44
N LEU A 78 -0.15 6.61 21.83
CA LEU A 78 -1.05 7.49 21.10
C LEU A 78 -2.21 7.87 22.00
N LEU A 79 -2.55 9.16 22.00
CA LEU A 79 -3.78 9.65 22.62
C LEU A 79 -4.91 9.56 21.59
N ALA A 80 -6.06 9.09 22.02
CA ALA A 80 -7.27 9.12 21.22
C ALA A 80 -7.96 10.50 21.32
N ASP A 81 -8.65 10.87 20.24
CA ASP A 81 -9.56 12.01 20.22
C ASP A 81 -10.97 11.61 20.67
N LEU A 82 -11.33 10.34 20.45
CA LEU A 82 -12.69 9.81 20.65
C LEU A 82 -12.63 8.37 21.18
N SER A 83 -13.65 7.98 21.95
CA SER A 83 -14.01 6.56 22.08
C SER A 83 -14.78 6.09 20.84
N LEU A 84 -14.87 4.77 20.61
CA LEU A 84 -15.68 4.22 19.52
C LEU A 84 -17.14 4.65 19.64
N ASP A 85 -17.68 4.71 20.86
CA ASP A 85 -19.05 5.14 21.14
C ASP A 85 -19.30 6.62 20.83
N GLU A 86 -18.27 7.45 20.81
CA GLU A 86 -18.35 8.87 20.46
C GLU A 86 -18.27 9.13 18.95
N VAL A 87 -17.94 8.12 18.16
CA VAL A 87 -17.95 8.23 16.70
C VAL A 87 -19.39 8.30 16.19
N ARG A 88 -19.94 9.50 16.16
CA ARG A 88 -21.34 9.77 15.75
C ARG A 88 -21.38 10.57 14.45
N GLY A 89 -22.48 10.46 13.72
CA GLY A 89 -22.74 11.22 12.50
C GLY A 89 -21.98 10.70 11.29
N ARG A 90 -21.86 11.54 10.25
CA ARG A 90 -21.24 11.15 8.98
C ARG A 90 -19.73 10.94 9.16
N VAL A 91 -19.25 9.78 8.69
CA VAL A 91 -17.82 9.47 8.52
C VAL A 91 -17.56 9.30 7.04
N ASP A 92 -16.65 10.13 6.48
CA ASP A 92 -16.31 10.03 5.05
C ASP A 92 -15.28 8.93 4.80
N THR A 93 -14.34 8.77 5.72
CA THR A 93 -13.29 7.74 5.65
C THR A 93 -13.09 7.10 7.02
N LEU A 94 -13.38 5.82 7.11
CA LEU A 94 -13.09 5.01 8.28
C LEU A 94 -11.90 4.11 7.99
N LEU A 95 -10.80 4.26 8.72
CA LEU A 95 -9.59 3.43 8.59
C LEU A 95 -9.38 2.61 9.86
N VAL A 96 -8.96 1.36 9.71
CA VAL A 96 -8.51 0.53 10.83
C VAL A 96 -7.03 0.16 10.65
N ALA A 97 -6.23 0.49 11.65
CA ALA A 97 -4.81 0.16 11.69
C ALA A 97 -4.60 -1.34 12.00
N GLY A 98 -3.44 -1.86 11.65
CA GLY A 98 -3.07 -3.24 11.94
C GLY A 98 -2.20 -3.38 13.17
N ALA A 99 -2.25 -4.57 13.79
CA ALA A 99 -1.32 -5.02 14.81
C ALA A 99 -0.96 -6.48 14.55
N VAL A 100 0.26 -6.85 14.91
CA VAL A 100 0.75 -8.22 14.81
C VAL A 100 1.53 -8.60 16.05
N ASP A 101 1.42 -9.85 16.45
CA ASP A 101 2.23 -10.46 17.50
C ASP A 101 3.27 -11.40 16.90
N LEU A 102 4.43 -11.47 17.52
CA LEU A 102 5.45 -12.45 17.20
C LEU A 102 5.18 -13.74 17.99
N VAL A 103 4.84 -14.81 17.30
CA VAL A 103 4.52 -16.11 17.92
C VAL A 103 5.47 -17.17 17.38
N GLY A 104 6.43 -17.60 18.21
CA GLY A 104 7.53 -18.47 17.77
C GLY A 104 8.35 -17.82 16.67
N ASP A 105 8.50 -18.50 15.52
CA ASP A 105 9.18 -17.97 14.33
C ASP A 105 8.22 -17.29 13.34
N GLY A 106 6.95 -17.10 13.73
CA GLY A 106 5.89 -16.56 12.88
C GLY A 106 5.34 -15.23 13.35
N VAL A 107 4.43 -14.69 12.54
CA VAL A 107 3.69 -13.44 12.80
C VAL A 107 2.21 -13.73 12.73
N GLU A 108 1.47 -13.37 13.77
CA GLU A 108 0.02 -13.52 13.82
C GLU A 108 -0.67 -12.15 13.91
N PRO A 109 -1.80 -11.95 13.18
CA PRO A 109 -2.59 -10.73 13.29
C PRO A 109 -3.29 -10.67 14.65
N VAL A 110 -3.27 -9.51 15.27
CA VAL A 110 -4.06 -9.25 16.48
C VAL A 110 -5.48 -8.90 16.08
N ILE A 111 -6.46 -9.64 16.59
CA ILE A 111 -7.89 -9.40 16.36
C ILE A 111 -8.50 -8.86 17.65
N ASP A 112 -8.74 -7.56 17.68
CA ASP A 112 -9.47 -6.93 18.76
C ASP A 112 -10.98 -7.14 18.55
N SER A 113 -11.62 -7.86 19.45
CA SER A 113 -13.03 -8.23 19.30
C SER A 113 -13.97 -7.02 19.44
N GLU A 114 -13.66 -6.08 20.33
CA GLU A 114 -14.50 -4.89 20.55
C GLU A 114 -14.45 -3.99 19.31
N VAL A 115 -13.27 -3.77 18.73
CA VAL A 115 -13.11 -3.05 17.48
C VAL A 115 -13.83 -3.78 16.34
N THR A 116 -13.70 -5.12 16.26
CA THR A 116 -14.31 -5.92 15.20
C THR A 116 -15.83 -5.84 15.25
N ASP A 117 -16.42 -5.95 16.44
CA ASP A 117 -17.88 -5.87 16.63
C ASP A 117 -18.39 -4.46 16.28
N TRP A 118 -17.69 -3.42 16.72
CA TRP A 118 -18.02 -2.05 16.37
C TRP A 118 -17.91 -1.79 14.86
N LEU A 119 -16.86 -2.30 14.19
CA LEU A 119 -16.68 -2.14 12.74
C LEU A 119 -17.86 -2.74 11.94
N ARG A 120 -18.44 -3.84 12.40
CA ARG A 120 -19.58 -4.50 11.74
C ARG A 120 -20.79 -3.58 11.63
N GLU A 121 -20.99 -2.69 12.62
CA GLU A 121 -22.09 -1.73 12.66
C GLU A 121 -21.70 -0.39 12.01
N ALA A 122 -20.50 0.10 12.26
CA ALA A 122 -20.08 1.43 11.85
C ALA A 122 -19.65 1.53 10.36
N ALA A 123 -18.94 0.51 9.84
CA ALA A 123 -18.40 0.54 8.50
C ALA A 123 -19.47 0.70 7.40
N PRO A 124 -20.65 0.07 7.46
CA PRO A 124 -21.69 0.27 6.45
C PRO A 124 -22.24 1.70 6.38
N THR A 125 -22.06 2.51 7.43
CA THR A 125 -22.51 3.90 7.49
C THR A 125 -21.48 4.90 6.98
N ALA A 126 -20.22 4.48 6.84
CA ALA A 126 -19.14 5.29 6.31
C ALA A 126 -19.21 5.36 4.78
N ARG A 127 -18.82 6.51 4.19
CA ARG A 127 -18.75 6.63 2.73
C ARG A 127 -17.74 5.65 2.13
N ARG A 128 -16.61 5.43 2.82
CA ARG A 128 -15.62 4.39 2.51
C ARG A 128 -14.96 3.87 3.78
N THR A 129 -14.59 2.61 3.75
CA THR A 129 -13.87 1.95 4.83
C THR A 129 -12.54 1.41 4.30
N GLY A 130 -11.48 1.52 5.08
CA GLY A 130 -10.18 0.96 4.69
C GLY A 130 -9.46 0.28 5.83
N SER A 131 -8.58 -0.64 5.48
CA SER A 131 -7.65 -1.28 6.39
C SER A 131 -6.20 -1.01 6.00
N ILE A 132 -5.36 -0.94 7.01
CA ILE A 132 -3.92 -0.74 6.87
C ILE A 132 -3.24 -1.94 7.50
N CYS A 133 -2.28 -2.58 6.79
CA CYS A 133 -1.54 -3.73 7.28
C CYS A 133 -2.48 -4.89 7.69
N ALA A 134 -2.25 -5.47 8.87
CA ALA A 134 -3.07 -6.54 9.45
C ALA A 134 -4.51 -6.09 9.81
N GLY A 135 -4.85 -4.80 9.71
CA GLY A 135 -6.22 -4.32 9.86
C GLY A 135 -7.24 -4.97 8.92
N ALA A 136 -6.78 -5.54 7.79
CA ALA A 136 -7.63 -6.33 6.90
C ALA A 136 -8.24 -7.57 7.58
N HIS A 137 -7.56 -8.13 8.57
CA HIS A 137 -8.09 -9.27 9.34
C HIS A 137 -9.29 -8.84 10.21
N LEU A 138 -9.28 -7.63 10.76
CA LEU A 138 -10.43 -7.11 11.51
C LEU A 138 -11.63 -6.87 10.57
N LEU A 139 -11.38 -6.29 9.38
CA LEU A 139 -12.45 -6.13 8.39
C LEU A 139 -13.01 -7.48 7.92
N ALA A 140 -12.14 -8.48 7.73
CA ALA A 140 -12.57 -9.82 7.35
C ALA A 140 -13.38 -10.52 8.48
N ALA A 141 -12.93 -10.41 9.74
CA ALA A 141 -13.62 -10.92 10.91
C ALA A 141 -14.98 -10.23 11.14
N ALA A 142 -15.10 -8.96 10.75
CA ALA A 142 -16.37 -8.24 10.73
C ALA A 142 -17.28 -8.64 9.54
N GLY A 143 -16.81 -9.47 8.59
CA GLY A 143 -17.54 -9.87 7.38
C GLY A 143 -17.55 -8.83 6.26
N LEU A 144 -16.77 -7.76 6.39
CA LEU A 144 -16.78 -6.62 5.47
C LEU A 144 -15.97 -6.86 4.17
N LEU A 145 -15.19 -7.94 4.11
CA LEU A 145 -14.41 -8.32 2.93
C LEU A 145 -15.00 -9.48 2.14
N ASP A 146 -16.10 -10.06 2.56
CA ASP A 146 -16.72 -11.22 1.90
C ASP A 146 -17.07 -10.93 0.44
N GLY A 147 -16.57 -11.75 -0.48
CA GLY A 147 -16.77 -11.60 -1.92
C GLY A 147 -15.96 -10.48 -2.57
N LEU A 148 -15.10 -9.80 -1.83
CA LEU A 148 -14.25 -8.72 -2.33
C LEU A 148 -12.81 -9.19 -2.56
N SER A 149 -12.09 -8.46 -3.43
CA SER A 149 -10.63 -8.56 -3.52
C SER A 149 -10.00 -7.67 -2.46
N ALA A 150 -9.00 -8.19 -1.76
CA ALA A 150 -8.31 -7.49 -0.69
C ALA A 150 -6.82 -7.83 -0.67
N THR A 151 -6.02 -6.91 -0.13
CA THR A 151 -4.61 -7.15 0.24
C THR A 151 -4.40 -6.87 1.72
N THR A 152 -3.29 -7.35 2.24
CA THR A 152 -2.81 -7.10 3.61
C THR A 152 -1.29 -7.14 3.62
N HIS A 153 -0.68 -7.01 4.78
CA HIS A 153 0.76 -7.20 4.90
C HIS A 153 1.16 -8.61 4.46
N TRP A 154 2.21 -8.72 3.66
CA TRP A 154 2.64 -9.98 3.04
C TRP A 154 2.85 -11.12 4.04
N LEU A 155 3.33 -10.81 5.27
CA LEU A 155 3.53 -11.80 6.33
C LEU A 155 2.23 -12.48 6.78
N THR A 156 1.09 -11.79 6.65
CA THR A 156 -0.21 -12.28 7.13
C THR A 156 -1.18 -12.63 6.00
N ALA A 157 -0.80 -12.40 4.74
CA ALA A 157 -1.69 -12.61 3.58
C ALA A 157 -2.15 -14.07 3.43
N ALA A 158 -1.23 -15.03 3.59
CA ALA A 158 -1.58 -16.46 3.54
C ALA A 158 -2.56 -16.85 4.66
N ARG A 159 -2.41 -16.25 5.83
CA ARG A 159 -3.30 -16.47 6.98
C ARG A 159 -4.68 -15.87 6.69
N LEU A 160 -4.75 -14.65 6.15
CA LEU A 160 -6.02 -14.03 5.77
C LEU A 160 -6.79 -14.90 4.78
N ALA A 161 -6.12 -15.43 3.76
CA ALA A 161 -6.73 -16.31 2.77
C ALA A 161 -7.23 -17.63 3.36
N ALA A 162 -6.50 -18.20 4.34
CA ALA A 162 -6.87 -19.45 5.00
C ALA A 162 -8.07 -19.27 5.94
N ASP A 163 -8.06 -18.22 6.74
CA ASP A 163 -9.10 -17.97 7.74
C ASP A 163 -10.41 -17.44 7.13
N HIS A 164 -10.30 -16.72 5.98
CA HIS A 164 -11.43 -16.08 5.32
C HIS A 164 -11.53 -16.48 3.82
N PRO A 165 -11.94 -17.72 3.50
CA PRO A 165 -11.93 -18.25 2.14
C PRO A 165 -12.91 -17.54 1.17
N ARG A 166 -13.80 -16.69 1.68
CA ARG A 166 -14.68 -15.85 0.85
C ARG A 166 -14.02 -14.55 0.37
N VAL A 167 -12.82 -14.24 0.85
CA VAL A 167 -12.03 -13.06 0.45
C VAL A 167 -11.06 -13.46 -0.64
N ALA A 168 -11.06 -12.74 -1.77
CA ALA A 168 -10.07 -12.93 -2.82
C ALA A 168 -8.78 -12.18 -2.45
N VAL A 169 -7.91 -12.85 -1.67
CA VAL A 169 -6.67 -12.23 -1.18
C VAL A 169 -5.61 -12.21 -2.28
N ASP A 170 -5.12 -11.01 -2.64
CA ASP A 170 -3.95 -10.80 -3.49
C ASP A 170 -2.82 -10.19 -2.64
N PRO A 171 -1.73 -10.93 -2.39
CA PRO A 171 -0.63 -10.47 -1.54
C PRO A 171 0.34 -9.51 -2.23
N ASP A 172 0.23 -9.31 -3.54
CA ASP A 172 1.23 -8.54 -4.30
C ASP A 172 0.99 -7.01 -4.30
N PRO A 173 -0.25 -6.50 -4.50
CA PRO A 173 -0.51 -5.07 -4.56
C PRO A 173 -0.25 -4.34 -3.24
N ILE A 174 0.28 -3.10 -3.31
CA ILE A 174 0.43 -2.26 -2.11
C ILE A 174 -0.91 -1.78 -1.56
N PHE A 175 -1.91 -1.58 -2.41
CA PHE A 175 -3.31 -1.41 -1.99
C PHE A 175 -4.29 -1.85 -3.09
N ILE A 176 -5.47 -2.28 -2.66
CA ILE A 176 -6.60 -2.65 -3.51
C ILE A 176 -7.80 -1.80 -3.12
N ARG A 177 -8.57 -1.40 -4.14
CA ARG A 177 -9.90 -0.81 -3.97
C ARG A 177 -10.96 -1.75 -4.52
N SER A 178 -11.89 -2.16 -3.68
CA SER A 178 -13.06 -2.96 -4.05
C SER A 178 -14.33 -2.20 -3.67
N GLY A 179 -14.88 -1.42 -4.61
CA GLY A 179 -16.01 -0.53 -4.34
C GLY A 179 -15.68 0.58 -3.34
N SER A 180 -16.38 0.60 -2.21
CA SER A 180 -16.14 1.52 -1.08
C SER A 180 -15.10 1.00 -0.08
N VAL A 181 -14.64 -0.25 -0.23
CA VAL A 181 -13.65 -0.85 0.67
C VAL A 181 -12.26 -0.76 0.07
N TRP A 182 -11.29 -0.31 0.88
CA TRP A 182 -9.90 -0.16 0.53
C TRP A 182 -9.04 -0.98 1.49
N THR A 183 -8.06 -1.69 0.96
CA THR A 183 -7.12 -2.45 1.80
C THR A 183 -5.69 -2.20 1.34
N CYS A 184 -4.74 -2.03 2.25
CA CYS A 184 -3.34 -1.85 1.86
C CYS A 184 -2.39 -2.71 2.70
N ALA A 185 -1.19 -2.90 2.14
CA ALA A 185 -0.13 -3.70 2.74
C ALA A 185 0.42 -3.15 4.07
N GLY A 186 0.12 -1.89 4.38
CA GLY A 186 0.50 -1.27 5.64
C GLY A 186 1.83 -0.51 5.59
N VAL A 187 2.20 0.02 6.72
CA VAL A 187 3.38 0.84 6.93
C VAL A 187 3.43 1.98 5.88
N THR A 188 4.42 2.00 4.99
CA THR A 188 4.54 3.06 3.97
C THR A 188 3.45 3.02 2.90
N SER A 189 2.81 1.87 2.62
CA SER A 189 1.74 1.79 1.63
C SER A 189 0.44 2.47 2.08
N GLY A 190 0.28 2.68 3.40
CA GLY A 190 -0.79 3.50 3.95
C GLY A 190 -0.74 4.95 3.47
N LEU A 191 0.46 5.50 3.26
CA LEU A 191 0.66 6.83 2.68
C LEU A 191 0.15 6.89 1.23
N ASP A 192 0.50 5.87 0.42
CA ASP A 192 0.08 5.81 -0.99
C ASP A 192 -1.43 5.64 -1.13
N MET A 193 -2.04 4.80 -0.30
CA MET A 193 -3.48 4.63 -0.24
C MET A 193 -4.18 5.94 0.15
N ALA A 194 -3.71 6.65 1.18
CA ALA A 194 -4.25 7.93 1.60
C ALA A 194 -4.10 8.99 0.49
N LEU A 195 -2.95 9.07 -0.20
CA LEU A 195 -2.77 9.95 -1.36
C LEU A 195 -3.72 9.61 -2.52
N ALA A 196 -4.02 8.32 -2.73
CA ALA A 196 -5.01 7.91 -3.72
C ALA A 196 -6.42 8.35 -3.32
N MET A 197 -6.75 8.30 -2.04
CA MET A 197 -8.01 8.84 -1.51
C MET A 197 -8.10 10.37 -1.65
N VAL A 198 -7.00 11.10 -1.40
CA VAL A 198 -6.93 12.55 -1.66
C VAL A 198 -7.14 12.85 -3.15
N ALA A 199 -6.55 12.05 -4.04
CA ALA A 199 -6.74 12.21 -5.48
C ALA A 199 -8.19 11.98 -5.92
N GLU A 200 -8.89 11.02 -5.30
CA GLU A 200 -10.31 10.77 -5.54
C GLU A 200 -11.19 11.92 -5.06
N ASP A 201 -10.92 12.45 -3.87
CA ASP A 201 -11.75 13.47 -3.23
C ASP A 201 -11.54 14.87 -3.83
N HIS A 202 -10.29 15.24 -4.13
CA HIS A 202 -9.89 16.62 -4.47
C HIS A 202 -9.08 16.72 -5.76
N GLY A 203 -8.87 15.62 -6.45
CA GLY A 203 -8.14 15.57 -7.72
C GLY A 203 -6.64 15.36 -7.58
N GLN A 204 -6.03 14.97 -8.70
CA GLN A 204 -4.62 14.57 -8.79
C GLN A 204 -3.66 15.71 -8.42
N ALA A 205 -4.03 16.97 -8.74
CA ALA A 205 -3.16 18.13 -8.47
C ALA A 205 -2.88 18.28 -6.97
N LEU A 206 -3.92 18.20 -6.11
CA LEU A 206 -3.75 18.29 -4.66
C LEU A 206 -2.95 17.10 -4.12
N ALA A 207 -3.24 15.88 -4.59
CA ALA A 207 -2.48 14.69 -4.16
C ALA A 207 -0.98 14.80 -4.49
N LEU A 208 -0.62 15.33 -5.67
CA LEU A 208 0.78 15.55 -6.04
C LEU A 208 1.45 16.65 -5.21
N ALA A 209 0.73 17.75 -4.95
CA ALA A 209 1.24 18.83 -4.10
C ALA A 209 1.46 18.33 -2.66
N THR A 210 0.54 17.51 -2.14
CA THR A 210 0.66 16.85 -0.84
C THR A 210 1.89 15.93 -0.80
N ALA A 211 2.07 15.07 -1.80
CA ALA A 211 3.23 14.18 -1.88
C ALA A 211 4.56 14.96 -1.92
N ARG A 212 4.62 16.09 -2.66
CA ARG A 212 5.80 16.97 -2.68
C ARG A 212 6.09 17.60 -1.31
N MET A 213 5.05 18.09 -0.62
CA MET A 213 5.20 18.66 0.72
C MET A 213 5.72 17.62 1.72
N MET A 214 5.32 16.37 1.57
CA MET A 214 5.80 15.25 2.38
C MET A 214 7.17 14.71 1.92
N VAL A 215 7.81 15.32 0.93
CA VAL A 215 9.09 14.87 0.37
C VAL A 215 9.04 13.41 -0.08
N MET A 216 7.89 12.94 -0.54
CA MET A 216 7.76 11.59 -1.09
C MET A 216 8.41 11.56 -2.48
N TYR A 217 9.40 10.68 -2.65
CA TYR A 217 10.16 10.56 -3.90
C TYR A 217 9.29 10.13 -5.09
N VAL A 218 8.43 9.14 -4.88
CA VAL A 218 7.49 8.62 -5.89
C VAL A 218 6.16 8.27 -5.22
N LYS A 219 5.05 8.68 -5.85
CA LYS A 219 3.73 8.17 -5.52
C LYS A 219 3.54 6.81 -6.17
N ARG A 220 3.48 5.75 -5.38
CA ARG A 220 3.26 4.39 -5.88
C ARG A 220 1.81 4.18 -6.30
N SER A 221 1.58 3.41 -7.37
CA SER A 221 0.23 2.97 -7.75
C SER A 221 -0.19 1.75 -6.92
N GLY A 222 -1.49 1.59 -6.64
CA GLY A 222 -2.00 0.48 -5.86
C GLY A 222 -1.58 -0.90 -6.36
N GLY A 223 -1.54 -1.09 -7.67
CA GLY A 223 -1.10 -2.34 -8.29
C GLY A 223 0.41 -2.59 -8.31
N GLN A 224 1.22 -1.76 -7.62
CA GLN A 224 2.64 -2.02 -7.46
C GLN A 224 2.86 -3.11 -6.41
N SER A 225 3.83 -4.01 -6.65
CA SER A 225 4.23 -5.04 -5.68
C SER A 225 4.68 -4.43 -4.35
N GLN A 226 4.40 -5.09 -3.24
CA GLN A 226 4.76 -4.64 -1.88
C GLN A 226 6.26 -4.44 -1.72
N PHE A 227 7.05 -5.21 -2.48
CA PHE A 227 8.52 -5.09 -2.48
C PHE A 227 9.06 -4.77 -3.85
N SER A 228 10.14 -4.00 -3.87
CA SER A 228 11.07 -4.06 -4.98
C SER A 228 11.73 -5.45 -5.04
N VAL A 229 12.10 -5.90 -6.24
CA VAL A 229 12.76 -7.20 -6.43
C VAL A 229 13.98 -7.38 -5.50
N PRO A 230 14.84 -6.35 -5.26
CA PRO A 230 15.91 -6.46 -4.27
C PRO A 230 15.45 -6.68 -2.83
N LEU A 231 14.33 -6.05 -2.42
CA LEU A 231 13.82 -6.16 -1.03
C LEU A 231 13.03 -7.44 -0.76
N SER A 232 12.59 -8.14 -1.80
CA SER A 232 11.90 -9.42 -1.63
C SER A 232 12.84 -10.60 -1.32
N ALA A 233 14.15 -10.37 -1.16
CA ALA A 233 15.11 -11.37 -0.69
C ALA A 233 15.18 -11.33 0.84
N PRO A 234 14.93 -12.42 1.56
CA PRO A 234 15.18 -12.49 2.99
C PRO A 234 16.68 -12.29 3.27
N ALA A 235 16.99 -11.60 4.37
CA ALA A 235 18.36 -11.26 4.77
C ALA A 235 19.19 -12.45 5.29
N THR A 236 18.76 -13.69 5.09
CA THR A 236 19.47 -14.89 5.51
C THR A 236 20.51 -15.26 4.46
N SER A 237 21.76 -14.92 4.73
CA SER A 237 22.92 -15.36 3.95
C SER A 237 23.02 -16.89 3.94
N GLY A 238 22.98 -17.49 2.72
CA GLY A 238 23.25 -18.92 2.50
C GLY A 238 22.16 -19.71 1.76
N ASP A 239 21.02 -19.11 1.43
CA ASP A 239 20.04 -19.79 0.56
C ASP A 239 20.37 -19.55 -0.91
N ARG A 240 20.61 -20.64 -1.63
CA ARG A 240 20.95 -20.60 -3.07
C ARG A 240 19.89 -19.91 -3.94
N ILE A 241 18.63 -19.88 -3.53
CA ILE A 241 17.56 -19.17 -4.26
C ILE A 241 17.68 -17.67 -4.01
N ASP A 242 18.00 -17.23 -2.81
CA ASP A 242 18.14 -15.81 -2.50
C ASP A 242 19.38 -15.21 -3.18
N ASP A 243 20.49 -15.93 -3.19
CA ASP A 243 21.69 -15.55 -3.94
C ASP A 243 21.38 -15.44 -5.45
N LEU A 244 20.57 -16.37 -5.99
CA LEU A 244 20.12 -16.32 -7.38
C LEU A 244 19.24 -15.10 -7.67
N ARG A 245 18.37 -14.72 -6.76
CA ARG A 245 17.50 -13.54 -6.91
C ARG A 245 18.31 -12.24 -6.98
N VAL A 246 19.31 -12.09 -6.10
CA VAL A 246 20.25 -10.98 -6.14
C VAL A 246 21.01 -10.97 -7.46
N TRP A 247 21.49 -12.14 -7.92
CA TRP A 247 22.17 -12.26 -9.20
C TRP A 247 21.27 -11.88 -10.39
N ILE A 248 20.01 -12.34 -10.43
CA ILE A 248 19.04 -12.00 -11.48
C ILE A 248 18.88 -10.47 -11.59
N ALA A 249 18.78 -9.75 -10.47
CA ALA A 249 18.61 -8.30 -10.46
C ALA A 249 19.78 -7.55 -11.15
N GLY A 250 20.99 -8.10 -11.11
CA GLY A 250 22.16 -7.55 -11.80
C GLY A 250 22.35 -8.02 -13.24
N HIS A 251 21.55 -8.99 -13.72
CA HIS A 251 21.79 -9.69 -15.01
C HIS A 251 20.52 -9.79 -15.89
N LEU A 252 19.69 -8.73 -15.88
CA LEU A 252 18.36 -8.74 -16.51
C LEU A 252 18.37 -8.93 -18.02
N THR A 253 19.48 -8.64 -18.69
CA THR A 253 19.65 -8.78 -20.14
C THR A 253 20.11 -10.18 -20.57
N GLU A 254 20.48 -11.03 -19.60
CA GLU A 254 20.92 -12.40 -19.89
C GLU A 254 19.75 -13.36 -20.13
N ASP A 255 20.08 -14.61 -20.50
CA ASP A 255 19.12 -15.70 -20.58
C ASP A 255 18.70 -16.11 -19.14
N LEU A 256 17.51 -15.69 -18.75
CA LEU A 256 16.88 -15.97 -17.46
C LEU A 256 15.72 -16.96 -17.57
N THR A 257 15.77 -17.85 -18.57
CA THR A 257 14.83 -18.97 -18.69
C THR A 257 14.93 -19.90 -17.47
N ALA A 258 13.87 -20.64 -17.20
CA ALA A 258 13.88 -21.60 -16.08
C ALA A 258 14.98 -22.66 -16.26
N GLU A 259 15.29 -23.01 -17.50
CA GLU A 259 16.38 -23.90 -17.90
C GLU A 259 17.75 -23.32 -17.54
N ALA A 260 18.03 -22.08 -17.92
CA ALA A 260 19.29 -21.41 -17.65
C ALA A 260 19.51 -21.21 -16.14
N LEU A 261 18.45 -20.78 -15.43
CA LEU A 261 18.51 -20.57 -13.96
C LEU A 261 18.69 -21.89 -13.19
N ALA A 262 18.02 -22.96 -13.63
CA ALA A 262 18.18 -24.28 -13.05
C ALA A 262 19.60 -24.83 -13.26
N ALA A 263 20.14 -24.68 -14.49
CA ALA A 263 21.51 -25.08 -14.82
C ALA A 263 22.54 -24.35 -13.95
N ARG A 264 22.37 -23.04 -13.71
CA ARG A 264 23.22 -22.23 -12.83
C ARG A 264 23.29 -22.76 -11.40
N LEU A 265 22.18 -23.31 -10.90
CA LEU A 265 22.11 -23.93 -9.57
C LEU A 265 22.43 -25.42 -9.57
N HIS A 266 22.80 -26.02 -10.72
CA HIS A 266 22.99 -27.46 -10.89
C HIS A 266 21.77 -28.28 -10.45
N LEU A 267 20.55 -27.81 -10.79
CA LEU A 267 19.28 -28.46 -10.49
C LEU A 267 18.55 -28.85 -11.78
N SER A 268 17.68 -29.87 -11.70
CA SER A 268 16.70 -30.08 -12.75
C SER A 268 15.67 -28.94 -12.75
N VAL A 269 15.13 -28.59 -13.93
CA VAL A 269 14.11 -27.52 -14.08
C VAL A 269 12.91 -27.75 -13.17
N ARG A 270 12.47 -29.00 -13.02
CA ARG A 270 11.35 -29.37 -12.14
C ARG A 270 11.66 -29.11 -10.66
N HIS A 271 12.87 -29.50 -10.21
CA HIS A 271 13.30 -29.28 -8.83
C HIS A 271 13.49 -27.79 -8.56
N PHE A 272 14.17 -27.07 -9.44
CA PHE A 272 14.36 -25.63 -9.37
C PHE A 272 13.02 -24.89 -9.27
N SER A 273 12.08 -25.14 -10.20
CA SER A 273 10.79 -24.46 -10.22
C SER A 273 9.96 -24.72 -8.96
N ARG A 274 10.04 -25.94 -8.40
CA ARG A 274 9.38 -26.25 -7.12
C ARG A 274 10.02 -25.50 -5.97
N LEU A 275 11.35 -25.56 -5.86
CA LEU A 275 12.11 -24.88 -4.79
C LEU A 275 11.91 -23.36 -4.86
N PHE A 276 12.02 -22.78 -6.05
CA PHE A 276 11.81 -21.35 -6.29
C PHE A 276 10.40 -20.94 -5.86
N ARG A 277 9.36 -21.70 -6.26
CA ARG A 277 7.97 -21.39 -5.86
C ARG A 277 7.74 -21.51 -4.34
N GLN A 278 8.35 -22.48 -3.69
CA GLN A 278 8.27 -22.63 -2.22
C GLN A 278 8.89 -21.44 -1.48
N ARG A 279 9.95 -20.83 -2.05
CA ARG A 279 10.66 -19.71 -1.44
C ARG A 279 10.11 -18.35 -1.81
N THR A 280 9.58 -18.19 -3.02
CA THR A 280 9.17 -16.88 -3.55
C THR A 280 7.66 -16.76 -3.73
N HIS A 281 6.90 -17.83 -3.47
CA HIS A 281 5.46 -17.94 -3.72
C HIS A 281 5.06 -17.66 -5.18
N GLY A 282 6.05 -17.55 -6.11
CA GLY A 282 5.86 -17.26 -7.54
C GLY A 282 6.65 -18.17 -8.45
N THR A 283 6.40 -18.09 -9.75
CA THR A 283 7.20 -18.82 -10.75
C THR A 283 8.47 -18.05 -11.10
N PRO A 284 9.57 -18.72 -11.50
CA PRO A 284 10.79 -18.04 -11.98
C PRO A 284 10.51 -17.03 -13.09
N ALA A 285 9.66 -17.38 -14.05
CA ALA A 285 9.31 -16.50 -15.18
C ALA A 285 8.57 -15.23 -14.72
N ALA A 286 7.62 -15.35 -13.78
CA ALA A 286 6.91 -14.20 -13.23
C ALA A 286 7.84 -13.29 -12.44
N TYR A 287 8.80 -13.86 -11.71
CA TYR A 287 9.82 -13.10 -10.97
C TYR A 287 10.73 -12.32 -11.92
N VAL A 288 11.27 -12.96 -12.94
CA VAL A 288 12.13 -12.31 -13.96
C VAL A 288 11.36 -11.19 -14.68
N GLU A 289 10.10 -11.43 -15.05
CA GLU A 289 9.27 -10.38 -15.64
C GLU A 289 9.09 -9.18 -14.72
N SER A 290 8.80 -9.41 -13.44
CA SER A 290 8.65 -8.33 -12.45
C SER A 290 9.96 -7.55 -12.27
N ALA A 291 11.12 -8.24 -12.23
CA ALA A 291 12.42 -7.61 -12.11
C ALA A 291 12.75 -6.72 -13.33
N ARG A 292 12.47 -7.20 -14.53
CA ARG A 292 12.63 -6.45 -15.78
C ARG A 292 11.72 -5.22 -15.85
N LEU A 293 10.46 -5.40 -15.44
CA LEU A 293 9.49 -4.30 -15.41
C LEU A 293 9.91 -3.21 -14.42
N GLU A 294 10.40 -3.59 -13.24
CA GLU A 294 10.90 -2.64 -12.24
C GLU A 294 12.12 -1.86 -12.74
N ALA A 295 13.06 -2.54 -13.39
CA ALA A 295 14.19 -1.86 -14.02
C ALA A 295 13.75 -0.87 -15.11
N ALA A 296 12.76 -1.25 -15.94
CA ALA A 296 12.20 -0.37 -16.96
C ALA A 296 11.51 0.86 -16.35
N ARG A 297 10.76 0.69 -15.25
CA ARG A 297 10.14 1.80 -14.51
C ARG A 297 11.19 2.80 -14.02
N ARG A 298 12.22 2.31 -13.31
CA ARG A 298 13.32 3.15 -12.82
C ARG A 298 14.00 3.93 -13.95
N LEU A 299 14.28 3.27 -15.08
CA LEU A 299 14.88 3.95 -16.23
C LEU A 299 13.95 5.02 -16.85
N LEU A 300 12.63 4.80 -16.86
CA LEU A 300 11.66 5.81 -17.29
C LEU A 300 11.60 7.03 -16.37
N GLU A 301 11.82 6.83 -15.07
CA GLU A 301 11.81 7.87 -14.04
C GLU A 301 13.13 8.66 -14.00
N GLU A 302 14.27 7.97 -14.15
CA GLU A 302 15.61 8.51 -13.89
C GLU A 302 16.37 8.95 -15.16
N SER A 303 15.91 8.54 -16.38
CA SER A 303 16.67 8.78 -17.61
C SER A 303 15.82 9.29 -18.78
N ASP A 304 16.49 10.01 -19.71
CA ASP A 304 15.92 10.43 -21.01
C ASP A 304 16.02 9.36 -22.09
N GLY A 305 16.42 8.13 -21.73
CA GLY A 305 16.57 7.02 -22.66
C GLY A 305 15.33 6.79 -23.51
N SER A 306 15.50 6.43 -24.78
CA SER A 306 14.38 6.08 -25.65
C SER A 306 13.68 4.80 -25.18
N LEU A 307 12.40 4.59 -25.56
CA LEU A 307 11.69 3.35 -25.21
C LEU A 307 12.41 2.08 -25.73
N PRO A 308 13.02 2.08 -26.96
CA PRO A 308 13.85 0.97 -27.40
C PRO A 308 15.06 0.71 -26.49
N ASP A 309 15.78 1.76 -26.08
CA ASP A 309 16.94 1.62 -25.19
C ASP A 309 16.54 1.07 -23.82
N ILE A 310 15.44 1.59 -23.27
CA ILE A 310 14.90 1.11 -21.99
C ILE A 310 14.47 -0.35 -22.08
N ALA A 311 13.78 -0.75 -23.16
CA ALA A 311 13.40 -2.14 -23.36
C ALA A 311 14.63 -3.07 -23.46
N ALA A 312 15.69 -2.62 -24.12
CA ALA A 312 16.93 -3.38 -24.25
C ALA A 312 17.64 -3.50 -22.90
N VAL A 313 17.90 -2.39 -22.22
CA VAL A 313 18.66 -2.34 -20.95
C VAL A 313 17.91 -3.04 -19.80
N SER A 314 16.58 -2.94 -19.77
CA SER A 314 15.77 -3.66 -18.79
C SER A 314 15.60 -5.17 -19.04
N GLY A 315 16.10 -5.67 -20.17
CA GLY A 315 15.97 -7.08 -20.57
C GLY A 315 14.59 -7.48 -21.10
N LEU A 316 13.69 -6.52 -21.36
CA LEU A 316 12.40 -6.77 -21.99
C LEU A 316 12.52 -6.99 -23.51
N GLY A 317 13.65 -6.63 -24.11
CA GLY A 317 14.04 -6.96 -25.46
C GLY A 317 13.39 -6.10 -26.54
N SER A 318 12.07 -5.83 -26.47
CA SER A 318 11.38 -5.03 -27.48
C SER A 318 10.41 -4.03 -26.85
N VAL A 319 10.10 -2.96 -27.61
CA VAL A 319 9.11 -1.94 -27.19
C VAL A 319 7.72 -2.54 -27.04
N GLU A 320 7.35 -3.52 -27.86
CA GLU A 320 6.06 -4.22 -27.78
C GLU A 320 5.95 -5.03 -26.48
N THR A 321 7.04 -5.68 -26.07
CA THR A 321 7.08 -6.42 -24.80
C THR A 321 7.02 -5.46 -23.63
N LEU A 322 7.73 -4.33 -23.69
CA LEU A 322 7.67 -3.26 -22.70
C LEU A 322 6.24 -2.73 -22.55
N HIS A 323 5.57 -2.38 -23.66
CA HIS A 323 4.17 -1.91 -23.64
C HIS A 323 3.22 -2.97 -23.05
N ARG A 324 3.32 -4.22 -23.48
CA ARG A 324 2.47 -5.31 -22.99
C ARG A 324 2.65 -5.56 -21.50
N SER A 325 3.88 -5.52 -20.99
CA SER A 325 4.16 -5.69 -19.56
C SER A 325 3.62 -4.51 -18.74
N PHE A 326 3.79 -3.26 -19.20
CA PHE A 326 3.23 -2.08 -18.57
C PHE A 326 1.71 -2.13 -18.55
N GLN A 327 1.06 -2.44 -19.68
CA GLN A 327 -0.39 -2.51 -19.76
C GLN A 327 -0.97 -3.59 -18.85
N ARG A 328 -0.33 -4.79 -18.84
CA ARG A 328 -0.80 -5.93 -18.03
C ARG A 328 -0.63 -5.71 -16.54
N ARG A 329 0.50 -5.12 -16.11
CA ARG A 329 0.86 -5.01 -14.69
C ARG A 329 0.52 -3.65 -14.07
N LEU A 330 0.49 -2.58 -14.85
CA LEU A 330 0.33 -1.21 -14.35
C LEU A 330 -0.88 -0.49 -14.94
N GLY A 331 -1.60 -1.11 -15.90
CA GLY A 331 -2.78 -0.51 -16.54
C GLY A 331 -2.50 0.78 -17.32
N THR A 332 -1.22 1.02 -17.71
CA THR A 332 -0.80 2.25 -18.39
C THR A 332 0.24 1.95 -19.46
N THR A 333 0.54 2.92 -20.32
CA THR A 333 1.64 2.81 -21.28
C THR A 333 2.96 3.34 -20.71
N PRO A 334 4.15 2.89 -21.19
CA PRO A 334 5.43 3.44 -20.76
C PRO A 334 5.55 4.96 -20.96
N ALA A 335 5.00 5.49 -22.06
CA ALA A 335 5.01 6.92 -22.34
C ALA A 335 4.12 7.72 -21.39
N GLU A 336 2.93 7.22 -21.06
CA GLU A 336 2.06 7.82 -20.05
C GLU A 336 2.68 7.73 -18.66
N TYR A 337 3.32 6.59 -18.34
CA TYR A 337 4.04 6.40 -17.10
C TYR A 337 5.13 7.46 -16.95
N ARG A 338 6.01 7.64 -17.96
CA ARG A 338 7.04 8.67 -17.96
C ARG A 338 6.46 10.07 -17.73
N ARG A 339 5.43 10.48 -18.47
CA ARG A 339 4.80 11.80 -18.30
C ARG A 339 4.24 12.03 -16.90
N ARG A 340 3.84 10.96 -16.21
CA ARG A 340 3.19 11.04 -14.90
C ARG A 340 4.20 11.16 -13.77
N PHE A 341 5.38 10.59 -13.94
CA PHE A 341 6.35 10.42 -12.87
C PHE A 341 7.67 11.18 -13.12
N ARG A 342 7.75 11.90 -14.22
CA ARG A 342 8.81 12.81 -14.59
C ARG A 342 8.26 14.17 -15.02
#